data_319d43d4bae0e856b14e166a53b67d1d
#
_entry.id   319d43d4bae0e856b14e166a53b67d1d
#
_cell.length_a   1.000
_cell.length_b   1.000
_cell.length_c   1.000
_cell.angle_alpha   90.00
_cell.angle_beta   90.00
_cell.angle_gamma   90.00
#
_symmetry.space_group_name_H-M   'P 1'
#
loop_
_entity.id
_entity.type
_entity.pdbx_description
1 polymer ?
#
loop_
_entity_poly.entity_id
_entity_poly.type
_entity_poly.pdbx_seq_one_letter_code
_entity_poly.pdbx_strand_id
1 'polypeptide(L)'
;MALILDGLTKTFQSFPAVNNLTCTFDTGVYGLLGVNGAGKTTLLRMLCTLLTPTAGSVTWEGQDIFTLGPAYRNLLGYLPQEFGFYPDFTVEDYLLYIACLKGLRPATAKRRTETLLRQVGLHLVRRQKMKRLSGGMKRRAGIAQAMLNDPKVLILDEPTAGLDPKERIRFRNLISELAEDRLVILSTHIVSDVEYIAGEILLLKEGTLVQQGAVQDLLAAAPTRAWTCLVPREAAHHFLTHHLVANVKTLPQGTQLRILSPTPPTPEAVPAEMTLEDLFLHHFGEKGGDGLAEI
;
A
#
# COMPACT_ATOMS: atom_id res chain seq x y z
N MET A 1 -20.08 0.90 -7.59
CA MET A 1 -18.99 1.57 -8.35
C MET A 1 -17.93 0.51 -8.57
N ALA A 2 -17.57 0.20 -9.80
CA ALA A 2 -16.58 -0.86 -10.05
C ALA A 2 -15.48 -0.36 -11.00
N LEU A 3 -14.21 -0.53 -10.57
CA LEU A 3 -13.04 -0.39 -11.41
C LEU A 3 -12.57 -1.81 -11.74
N ILE A 4 -12.63 -2.19 -13.02
CA ILE A 4 -12.34 -3.55 -13.47
C ILE A 4 -11.08 -3.54 -14.33
N LEU A 5 -10.15 -4.43 -14.00
CA LEU A 5 -8.95 -4.71 -14.77
C LEU A 5 -9.13 -6.05 -15.46
N ASP A 6 -8.90 -6.09 -16.76
CA ASP A 6 -9.02 -7.32 -17.57
C ASP A 6 -7.74 -7.54 -18.38
N GLY A 7 -7.00 -8.58 -18.01
CA GLY A 7 -5.75 -8.97 -18.65
C GLY A 7 -4.69 -7.88 -18.69
N LEU A 8 -4.71 -6.94 -17.71
CA LEU A 8 -3.89 -5.74 -17.73
C LEU A 8 -2.40 -6.07 -17.71
N THR A 9 -1.69 -5.62 -18.74
CA THR A 9 -0.27 -5.92 -18.95
C THR A 9 0.50 -4.65 -19.28
N LYS A 10 1.70 -4.52 -18.67
CA LYS A 10 2.68 -3.49 -19.03
C LYS A 10 4.06 -4.07 -19.14
N THR A 11 4.60 -4.03 -20.35
CA THR A 11 5.96 -4.45 -20.66
C THR A 11 6.82 -3.24 -21.00
N PHE A 12 8.01 -3.16 -20.40
CA PHE A 12 9.06 -2.21 -20.76
C PHE A 12 10.18 -2.97 -21.48
N GLN A 13 10.35 -2.70 -22.76
CA GLN A 13 11.23 -3.49 -23.63
C GLN A 13 10.86 -5.00 -23.57
N SER A 14 11.63 -5.83 -22.88
CA SER A 14 11.37 -7.26 -22.69
C SER A 14 10.90 -7.61 -21.27
N PHE A 15 10.83 -6.63 -20.35
CA PHE A 15 10.50 -6.87 -18.95
C PHE A 15 9.00 -6.60 -18.68
N PRO A 16 8.21 -7.61 -18.32
CA PRO A 16 6.79 -7.45 -17.95
C PRO A 16 6.69 -6.94 -16.51
N ALA A 17 6.54 -5.63 -16.33
CA ALA A 17 6.40 -5.02 -15.02
C ALA A 17 5.02 -5.24 -14.38
N VAL A 18 3.99 -5.45 -15.21
CA VAL A 18 2.66 -5.97 -14.83
C VAL A 18 2.26 -6.97 -15.91
N ASN A 19 1.82 -8.16 -15.50
CA ASN A 19 1.58 -9.27 -16.41
C ASN A 19 0.20 -9.89 -16.18
N ASN A 20 -0.69 -9.72 -17.16
CA ASN A 20 -2.02 -10.35 -17.24
C ASN A 20 -2.85 -10.24 -15.95
N LEU A 21 -2.90 -9.04 -15.35
CA LEU A 21 -3.58 -8.81 -14.10
C LEU A 21 -5.06 -8.59 -14.32
N THR A 22 -5.90 -9.44 -13.72
CA THR A 22 -7.37 -9.34 -13.77
C THR A 22 -7.90 -9.28 -12.35
N CYS A 23 -8.62 -8.21 -12.02
CA CYS A 23 -9.28 -8.05 -10.73
C CYS A 23 -10.36 -6.96 -10.81
N THR A 24 -11.25 -6.94 -9.81
CA THR A 24 -12.30 -5.94 -9.66
C THR A 24 -12.15 -5.24 -8.32
N PHE A 25 -12.32 -3.93 -8.34
CA PHE A 25 -12.35 -3.09 -7.15
C PHE A 25 -13.71 -2.42 -7.03
N ASP A 26 -14.34 -2.60 -5.88
CA ASP A 26 -15.56 -1.89 -5.51
C ASP A 26 -15.25 -0.76 -4.50
N THR A 27 -16.29 -0.17 -3.91
CA THR A 27 -16.11 0.80 -2.81
C THR A 27 -15.45 0.10 -1.62
N GLY A 28 -14.43 0.74 -1.04
CA GLY A 28 -13.68 0.22 0.10
C GLY A 28 -12.18 0.47 0.00
N VAL A 29 -11.44 -0.06 0.95
CA VAL A 29 -9.97 0.08 1.01
C VAL A 29 -9.30 -1.21 0.55
N TYR A 30 -8.45 -1.10 -0.44
CA TYR A 30 -7.64 -2.19 -1.00
C TYR A 30 -6.16 -1.95 -0.74
N GLY A 31 -5.51 -2.92 -0.11
CA GLY A 31 -4.07 -2.92 0.12
C GLY A 31 -3.32 -3.65 -1.00
N LEU A 32 -2.50 -2.94 -1.77
CA LEU A 32 -1.62 -3.53 -2.77
C LEU A 32 -0.26 -3.80 -2.13
N LEU A 33 -0.03 -5.05 -1.73
CA LEU A 33 1.14 -5.47 -0.97
C LEU A 33 2.13 -6.23 -1.86
N GLY A 34 3.43 -5.96 -1.72
CA GLY A 34 4.50 -6.62 -2.46
C GLY A 34 5.84 -5.96 -2.21
N VAL A 35 6.93 -6.67 -2.50
CA VAL A 35 8.30 -6.15 -2.38
C VAL A 35 8.58 -5.01 -3.38
N ASN A 36 9.70 -4.33 -3.21
CA ASN A 36 10.15 -3.34 -4.19
C ASN A 36 10.40 -4.03 -5.55
N GLY A 37 9.96 -3.38 -6.63
CA GLY A 37 10.03 -3.98 -7.97
C GLY A 37 8.88 -4.93 -8.33
N ALA A 38 7.95 -5.24 -7.42
CA ALA A 38 6.80 -6.13 -7.71
C ALA A 38 5.81 -5.60 -8.77
N GLY A 39 5.96 -4.35 -9.23
CA GLY A 39 5.07 -3.74 -10.24
C GLY A 39 3.99 -2.80 -9.68
N LYS A 40 3.93 -2.59 -8.35
CA LYS A 40 2.90 -1.78 -7.68
C LYS A 40 2.75 -0.37 -8.28
N THR A 41 3.82 0.42 -8.31
CA THR A 41 3.82 1.79 -8.86
C THR A 41 3.45 1.80 -10.35
N THR A 42 3.88 0.80 -11.13
CA THR A 42 3.51 0.65 -12.54
C THR A 42 2.00 0.44 -12.69
N LEU A 43 1.42 -0.45 -11.91
CA LEU A 43 -0.01 -0.68 -11.85
C LEU A 43 -0.75 0.61 -11.49
N LEU A 44 -0.39 1.27 -10.39
CA LEU A 44 -1.04 2.50 -9.94
C LEU A 44 -0.96 3.62 -10.99
N ARG A 45 0.17 3.76 -11.70
CA ARG A 45 0.31 4.73 -12.79
C ARG A 45 -0.60 4.44 -13.99
N MET A 46 -0.86 3.17 -14.29
CA MET A 46 -1.86 2.81 -15.32
C MET A 46 -3.27 3.18 -14.86
N LEU A 47 -3.63 2.88 -13.60
CA LEU A 47 -4.93 3.27 -13.03
C LEU A 47 -5.11 4.80 -12.96
N CYS A 48 -4.03 5.55 -12.84
CA CYS A 48 -4.04 7.02 -12.88
C CYS A 48 -4.02 7.59 -14.31
N THR A 49 -4.08 6.78 -15.35
CA THR A 49 -3.90 7.18 -16.78
C THR A 49 -2.60 7.91 -17.08
N LEU A 50 -1.58 7.74 -16.22
CA LEU A 50 -0.23 8.29 -16.42
C LEU A 50 0.65 7.38 -17.27
N LEU A 51 0.23 6.13 -17.45
CA LEU A 51 0.93 5.12 -18.22
C LEU A 51 -0.08 4.27 -18.99
N THR A 52 0.10 4.16 -20.30
CA THR A 52 -0.76 3.32 -21.14
C THR A 52 -0.35 1.86 -21.02
N PRO A 53 -1.29 0.91 -20.83
CA PRO A 53 -0.99 -0.52 -20.84
C PRO A 53 -0.47 -0.96 -22.21
N THR A 54 0.27 -2.08 -22.23
CA THR A 54 0.72 -2.73 -23.49
C THR A 54 -0.37 -3.66 -24.02
N ALA A 55 -1.16 -4.27 -23.13
CA ALA A 55 -2.32 -5.11 -23.45
C ALA A 55 -3.32 -5.09 -22.30
N GLY A 56 -4.53 -5.60 -22.56
CA GLY A 56 -5.62 -5.58 -21.60
C GLY A 56 -6.30 -4.23 -21.49
N SER A 57 -7.23 -4.09 -20.54
CA SER A 57 -8.02 -2.88 -20.37
C SER A 57 -8.30 -2.58 -18.90
N VAL A 58 -8.64 -1.32 -18.62
CA VAL A 58 -9.18 -0.87 -17.33
C VAL A 58 -10.47 -0.12 -17.60
N THR A 59 -11.54 -0.53 -16.94
CA THR A 59 -12.85 0.11 -17.09
C THR A 59 -13.36 0.65 -15.76
N TRP A 60 -13.98 1.81 -15.82
CA TRP A 60 -14.75 2.40 -14.72
C TRP A 60 -16.23 2.39 -15.10
N GLU A 61 -17.04 1.68 -14.33
CA GLU A 61 -18.48 1.50 -14.64
C GLU A 61 -18.74 1.06 -16.09
N GLY A 62 -17.92 0.13 -16.58
CA GLY A 62 -18.02 -0.44 -17.92
C GLY A 62 -17.44 0.42 -19.05
N GLN A 63 -16.87 1.59 -18.77
CA GLN A 63 -16.25 2.46 -19.77
C GLN A 63 -14.74 2.49 -19.60
N ASP A 64 -14.00 2.37 -20.69
CA ASP A 64 -12.53 2.42 -20.66
C ASP A 64 -12.03 3.77 -20.12
N ILE A 65 -11.13 3.72 -19.13
CA ILE A 65 -10.64 4.93 -18.42
C ILE A 65 -9.80 5.85 -19.31
N PHE A 66 -9.14 5.33 -20.34
CA PHE A 66 -8.35 6.14 -21.28
C PHE A 66 -9.27 6.87 -22.26
N THR A 67 -10.36 6.23 -22.68
CA THR A 67 -11.41 6.85 -23.49
C THR A 67 -12.17 7.92 -22.70
N LEU A 68 -12.50 7.66 -21.42
CA LEU A 68 -13.10 8.65 -20.53
C LEU A 68 -12.17 9.87 -20.31
N GLY A 69 -10.87 9.66 -20.33
CA GLY A 69 -9.85 10.69 -20.28
C GLY A 69 -10.06 11.72 -19.13
N PRO A 70 -10.35 13.01 -19.44
CA PRO A 70 -10.55 14.04 -18.41
C PRO A 70 -11.72 13.74 -17.46
N ALA A 71 -12.79 13.09 -17.92
CA ALA A 71 -13.94 12.75 -17.09
C ALA A 71 -13.52 11.78 -15.96
N TYR A 72 -12.74 10.74 -16.29
CA TYR A 72 -12.19 9.83 -15.28
C TYR A 72 -11.21 10.53 -14.33
N ARG A 73 -10.29 11.36 -14.87
CA ARG A 73 -9.33 12.11 -14.03
C ARG A 73 -9.99 13.07 -13.03
N ASN A 74 -11.19 13.56 -13.31
CA ASN A 74 -11.97 14.35 -12.36
C ASN A 74 -12.50 13.51 -11.18
N LEU A 75 -12.64 12.19 -11.35
CA LEU A 75 -13.03 11.27 -10.29
C LEU A 75 -11.84 10.77 -9.49
N LEU A 76 -10.60 11.09 -9.92
CA LEU A 76 -9.38 10.53 -9.37
C LEU A 76 -8.69 11.50 -8.41
N GLY A 77 -8.29 10.99 -7.25
CA GLY A 77 -7.28 11.57 -6.36
C GLY A 77 -6.02 10.71 -6.40
N TYR A 78 -4.86 11.32 -6.57
CA TYR A 78 -3.60 10.58 -6.60
C TYR A 78 -2.55 11.23 -5.70
N LEU A 79 -1.95 10.43 -4.83
CA LEU A 79 -0.76 10.75 -4.06
C LEU A 79 0.39 9.85 -4.52
N PRO A 80 1.36 10.34 -5.29
CA PRO A 80 2.54 9.57 -5.66
C PRO A 80 3.49 9.37 -4.48
N GLN A 81 4.38 8.40 -4.59
CA GLN A 81 5.43 8.12 -3.61
C GLN A 81 6.25 9.36 -3.28
N GLU A 82 6.63 10.10 -4.32
CA GLU A 82 7.22 11.44 -4.20
C GLU A 82 6.30 12.45 -4.89
N PHE A 83 5.75 13.37 -4.12
CA PHE A 83 4.95 14.45 -4.70
C PHE A 83 5.71 15.78 -4.65
N GLY A 84 5.69 16.47 -5.77
CA GLY A 84 6.28 17.80 -5.88
C GLY A 84 5.44 18.84 -5.14
N PHE A 85 6.11 19.77 -4.48
CA PHE A 85 5.47 20.94 -3.87
C PHE A 85 6.33 22.18 -4.05
N TYR A 86 5.71 23.35 -3.96
CA TYR A 86 6.42 24.64 -4.01
C TYR A 86 6.93 25.00 -2.61
N PRO A 87 8.25 24.97 -2.36
CA PRO A 87 8.82 25.10 -1.01
C PRO A 87 8.44 26.38 -0.27
N ASP A 88 8.26 27.48 -1.00
CA ASP A 88 7.97 28.80 -0.46
C ASP A 88 6.49 29.15 -0.36
N PHE A 89 5.61 28.32 -0.93
CA PHE A 89 4.16 28.47 -0.73
C PHE A 89 3.80 28.10 0.71
N THR A 90 2.80 28.80 1.26
CA THR A 90 2.14 28.31 2.47
C THR A 90 1.32 27.06 2.14
N VAL A 91 0.95 26.26 3.16
CA VAL A 91 0.09 25.09 2.95
C VAL A 91 -1.23 25.49 2.28
N GLU A 92 -1.81 26.60 2.70
CA GLU A 92 -3.07 27.15 2.15
C GLU A 92 -2.88 27.58 0.69
N ASP A 93 -1.84 28.35 0.38
CA ASP A 93 -1.55 28.80 -0.99
C ASP A 93 -1.29 27.61 -1.93
N TYR A 94 -0.57 26.60 -1.45
CA TYR A 94 -0.32 25.37 -2.19
C TYR A 94 -1.63 24.67 -2.57
N LEU A 95 -2.52 24.46 -1.61
CA LEU A 95 -3.81 23.80 -1.87
C LEU A 95 -4.72 24.64 -2.77
N LEU A 96 -4.76 25.94 -2.59
CA LEU A 96 -5.53 26.85 -3.46
C LEU A 96 -4.97 26.84 -4.90
N TYR A 97 -3.67 26.82 -5.06
CA TYR A 97 -3.01 26.72 -6.36
C TYR A 97 -3.38 25.40 -7.07
N ILE A 98 -3.28 24.27 -6.38
CA ILE A 98 -3.67 22.96 -6.94
C ILE A 98 -5.18 22.92 -7.25
N ALA A 99 -6.02 23.50 -6.39
CA ALA A 99 -7.46 23.60 -6.64
C ALA A 99 -7.75 24.38 -7.93
N CYS A 100 -7.02 25.46 -8.17
CA CYS A 100 -7.11 26.23 -9.42
C CYS A 100 -6.70 25.38 -10.65
N LEU A 101 -5.59 24.62 -10.56
CA LEU A 101 -5.16 23.70 -11.63
C LEU A 101 -6.18 22.60 -11.92
N LYS A 102 -6.91 22.16 -10.88
CA LYS A 102 -8.03 21.21 -11.01
C LYS A 102 -9.32 21.85 -11.53
N GLY A 103 -9.34 23.14 -11.85
CA GLY A 103 -10.50 23.85 -12.39
C GLY A 103 -11.59 24.17 -11.37
N LEU A 104 -11.31 24.12 -10.06
CA LEU A 104 -12.30 24.49 -9.03
C LEU A 104 -12.55 26.01 -9.04
N ARG A 105 -13.83 26.39 -8.97
CA ARG A 105 -14.21 27.80 -8.81
C ARG A 105 -13.65 28.37 -7.51
N PRO A 106 -13.21 29.64 -7.45
CA PRO A 106 -12.53 30.22 -6.28
C PRO A 106 -13.25 30.03 -4.94
N ALA A 107 -14.57 30.21 -4.90
CA ALA A 107 -15.36 30.00 -3.70
C ALA A 107 -15.36 28.54 -3.24
N THR A 108 -15.46 27.58 -4.17
CA THR A 108 -15.39 26.14 -3.90
C THR A 108 -13.99 25.75 -3.46
N ALA A 109 -12.95 26.25 -4.15
CA ALA A 109 -11.55 26.01 -3.81
C ALA A 109 -11.25 26.42 -2.36
N LYS A 110 -11.65 27.64 -1.96
CA LYS A 110 -11.46 28.16 -0.61
C LYS A 110 -12.18 27.28 0.44
N ARG A 111 -13.45 26.96 0.22
CA ARG A 111 -14.23 26.10 1.12
C ARG A 111 -13.61 24.70 1.25
N ARG A 112 -13.28 24.05 0.12
CA ARG A 112 -12.68 22.71 0.12
C ARG A 112 -11.32 22.71 0.81
N THR A 113 -10.46 23.70 0.52
CA THR A 113 -9.15 23.85 1.17
C THR A 113 -9.31 23.98 2.68
N GLU A 114 -10.22 24.82 3.17
CA GLU A 114 -10.42 24.98 4.61
C GLU A 114 -10.92 23.69 5.28
N THR A 115 -11.89 23.00 4.68
CA THR A 115 -12.40 21.70 5.17
C THR A 115 -11.27 20.66 5.22
N LEU A 116 -10.52 20.50 4.13
CA LEU A 116 -9.43 19.52 4.05
C LEU A 116 -8.30 19.83 5.03
N LEU A 117 -7.93 21.11 5.20
CA LEU A 117 -6.93 21.49 6.21
C LEU A 117 -7.32 21.08 7.64
N ARG A 118 -8.62 21.12 7.97
CA ARG A 118 -9.14 20.62 9.26
C ARG A 118 -9.07 19.11 9.32
N GLN A 119 -9.56 18.40 8.31
CA GLN A 119 -9.56 16.94 8.24
C GLN A 119 -8.15 16.35 8.36
N VAL A 120 -7.17 16.90 7.62
CA VAL A 120 -5.78 16.43 7.70
C VAL A 120 -5.00 17.01 8.88
N GLY A 121 -5.63 17.81 9.77
CA GLY A 121 -5.00 18.38 10.97
C GLY A 121 -3.90 19.39 10.67
N LEU A 122 -3.99 20.15 9.58
CA LEU A 122 -3.03 21.19 9.19
C LEU A 122 -3.57 22.63 9.31
N HIS A 123 -4.81 22.80 9.81
CA HIS A 123 -5.46 24.12 9.87
C HIS A 123 -4.66 25.14 10.68
N LEU A 124 -4.09 24.74 11.83
CA LEU A 124 -3.31 25.65 12.70
C LEU A 124 -2.00 26.11 12.07
N VAL A 125 -1.48 25.33 11.13
CA VAL A 125 -0.18 25.59 10.43
C VAL A 125 -0.40 26.01 8.97
N ARG A 126 -1.64 26.31 8.54
CA ARG A 126 -1.97 26.62 7.15
C ARG A 126 -1.13 27.74 6.53
N ARG A 127 -0.64 28.71 7.33
CA ARG A 127 0.22 29.80 6.91
C ARG A 127 1.70 29.49 6.94
N GLN A 128 2.08 28.29 7.41
CA GLN A 128 3.47 27.85 7.41
C GLN A 128 3.90 27.45 6.00
N LYS A 129 5.15 27.75 5.63
CA LYS A 129 5.70 27.37 4.34
C LYS A 129 5.88 25.85 4.23
N MET A 130 5.60 25.28 3.05
CA MET A 130 5.71 23.85 2.77
C MET A 130 7.08 23.27 3.13
N LYS A 131 8.18 24.00 2.89
CA LYS A 131 9.54 23.55 3.24
C LYS A 131 9.77 23.36 4.74
N ARG A 132 8.98 23.98 5.61
CA ARG A 132 9.10 23.91 7.06
C ARG A 132 8.27 22.79 7.69
N LEU A 133 7.46 22.08 6.91
CA LEU A 133 6.64 20.97 7.37
C LEU A 133 7.52 19.74 7.64
N SER A 134 7.14 18.95 8.65
CA SER A 134 7.68 17.59 8.83
C SER A 134 7.28 16.67 7.66
N GLY A 135 7.92 15.51 7.54
CA GLY A 135 7.57 14.51 6.53
C GLY A 135 6.09 14.10 6.59
N GLY A 136 5.60 13.79 7.79
CA GLY A 136 4.19 13.45 8.02
C GLY A 136 3.23 14.59 7.70
N MET A 137 3.58 15.85 8.03
CA MET A 137 2.78 17.01 7.65
C MET A 137 2.74 17.20 6.13
N LYS A 138 3.86 17.01 5.43
CA LYS A 138 3.91 17.06 3.96
C LYS A 138 3.01 15.97 3.34
N ARG A 139 3.08 14.74 3.84
CA ARG A 139 2.20 13.65 3.38
C ARG A 139 0.72 13.99 3.57
N ARG A 140 0.34 14.55 4.71
CA ARG A 140 -1.04 15.00 4.97
C ARG A 140 -1.47 16.14 4.04
N ALA A 141 -0.58 17.06 3.69
CA ALA A 141 -0.85 18.07 2.67
C ALA A 141 -1.05 17.44 1.28
N GLY A 142 -0.26 16.41 0.94
CA GLY A 142 -0.43 15.62 -0.27
C GLY A 142 -1.78 14.88 -0.34
N ILE A 143 -2.28 14.33 0.78
CA ILE A 143 -3.64 13.78 0.83
C ILE A 143 -4.67 14.88 0.59
N ALA A 144 -4.56 16.02 1.28
CA ALA A 144 -5.48 17.14 1.07
C ALA A 144 -5.52 17.57 -0.39
N GLN A 145 -4.37 17.65 -1.06
CA GLN A 145 -4.26 17.91 -2.51
C GLN A 145 -5.02 16.85 -3.33
N ALA A 146 -4.84 15.56 -3.03
CA ALA A 146 -5.51 14.49 -3.75
C ALA A 146 -7.04 14.55 -3.61
N MET A 147 -7.52 15.03 -2.46
CA MET A 147 -8.94 15.11 -2.09
C MET A 147 -9.68 16.39 -2.55
N LEU A 148 -9.00 17.34 -3.18
CA LEU A 148 -9.58 18.66 -3.52
C LEU A 148 -10.85 18.58 -4.37
N ASN A 149 -10.87 17.70 -5.36
CA ASN A 149 -12.01 17.51 -6.29
C ASN A 149 -13.02 16.48 -5.82
N ASP A 150 -12.97 16.05 -4.54
CA ASP A 150 -13.86 15.02 -3.97
C ASP A 150 -13.88 13.72 -4.79
N PRO A 151 -12.74 13.05 -4.91
CA PRO A 151 -12.57 11.93 -5.81
C PRO A 151 -13.43 10.72 -5.39
N LYS A 152 -13.88 9.93 -6.39
CA LYS A 152 -14.49 8.62 -6.16
C LYS A 152 -13.47 7.50 -6.07
N VAL A 153 -12.30 7.71 -6.67
CA VAL A 153 -11.14 6.79 -6.64
C VAL A 153 -9.96 7.54 -6.05
N LEU A 154 -9.41 7.04 -4.95
CA LEU A 154 -8.22 7.59 -4.29
C LEU A 154 -7.08 6.58 -4.39
N ILE A 155 -6.01 6.93 -5.08
CA ILE A 155 -4.82 6.11 -5.26
C ILE A 155 -3.66 6.70 -4.48
N LEU A 156 -3.03 5.88 -3.63
CA LEU A 156 -1.96 6.27 -2.72
C LEU A 156 -0.76 5.34 -2.92
N ASP A 157 0.36 5.89 -3.43
CA ASP A 157 1.56 5.12 -3.68
C ASP A 157 2.57 5.29 -2.54
N GLU A 158 2.83 4.20 -1.78
CA GLU A 158 3.71 4.17 -0.60
C GLU A 158 3.47 5.34 0.38
N PRO A 159 2.22 5.58 0.80
CA PRO A 159 1.87 6.83 1.48
C PRO A 159 2.47 6.98 2.88
N THR A 160 2.89 5.89 3.51
CA THR A 160 3.42 5.84 4.89
C THR A 160 4.94 5.71 4.93
N ALA A 161 5.60 5.60 3.77
CA ALA A 161 7.06 5.48 3.70
C ALA A 161 7.76 6.67 4.38
N GLY A 162 8.72 6.36 5.27
CA GLY A 162 9.49 7.37 6.01
C GLY A 162 8.73 8.09 7.13
N LEU A 163 7.52 7.65 7.49
CA LEU A 163 6.79 8.17 8.64
C LEU A 163 7.19 7.45 9.93
N ASP A 164 7.23 8.20 11.03
CA ASP A 164 7.34 7.60 12.36
C ASP A 164 6.06 6.83 12.76
N PRO A 165 6.11 5.93 13.77
CA PRO A 165 4.97 5.10 14.15
C PRO A 165 3.72 5.90 14.51
N LYS A 166 3.86 7.06 15.16
CA LYS A 166 2.73 7.92 15.55
C LYS A 166 2.03 8.54 14.33
N GLU A 167 2.81 9.02 13.37
CA GLU A 167 2.28 9.59 12.13
C GLU A 167 1.65 8.49 11.25
N ARG A 168 2.18 7.24 11.26
CA ARG A 168 1.54 6.09 10.57
C ARG A 168 0.15 5.79 11.12
N ILE A 169 0.00 5.74 12.45
CA ILE A 169 -1.33 5.52 13.08
C ILE A 169 -2.28 6.64 12.68
N ARG A 170 -1.85 7.90 12.77
CA ARG A 170 -2.66 9.05 12.37
C ARG A 170 -3.07 8.99 10.90
N PHE A 171 -2.14 8.58 10.03
CA PHE A 171 -2.39 8.42 8.61
C PHE A 171 -3.44 7.33 8.33
N ARG A 172 -3.30 6.16 8.97
CA ARG A 172 -4.26 5.06 8.82
C ARG A 172 -5.68 5.49 9.21
N ASN A 173 -5.83 6.15 10.37
CA ASN A 173 -7.13 6.65 10.80
C ASN A 173 -7.73 7.65 9.78
N LEU A 174 -6.90 8.56 9.27
CA LEU A 174 -7.33 9.50 8.23
C LEU A 174 -7.81 8.78 6.96
N ILE A 175 -7.11 7.74 6.50
CA ILE A 175 -7.54 6.98 5.32
C ILE A 175 -8.85 6.24 5.59
N SER A 176 -9.05 5.65 6.77
CA SER A 176 -10.30 5.00 7.14
C SER A 176 -11.48 5.98 7.12
N GLU A 177 -11.31 7.20 7.66
CA GLU A 177 -12.33 8.25 7.60
C GLU A 177 -12.65 8.70 6.16
N LEU A 178 -11.63 8.78 5.30
CA LEU A 178 -11.79 9.22 3.93
C LEU A 178 -12.39 8.15 3.01
N ALA A 179 -12.41 6.89 3.43
CA ALA A 179 -12.78 5.75 2.59
C ALA A 179 -14.28 5.42 2.54
N GLU A 180 -15.13 6.02 3.42
CA GLU A 180 -16.53 5.62 3.62
C GLU A 180 -17.33 5.46 2.32
N ASP A 181 -17.18 6.36 1.34
CA ASP A 181 -17.98 6.40 0.12
C ASP A 181 -17.15 6.30 -1.16
N ARG A 182 -15.92 5.75 -1.10
CA ARG A 182 -15.01 5.74 -2.25
C ARG A 182 -14.15 4.49 -2.31
N LEU A 183 -13.62 4.25 -3.51
CA LEU A 183 -12.57 3.27 -3.72
C LEU A 183 -11.23 3.88 -3.30
N VAL A 184 -10.52 3.24 -2.37
CA VAL A 184 -9.15 3.60 -2.00
C VAL A 184 -8.22 2.45 -2.32
N ILE A 185 -7.19 2.69 -3.12
CA ILE A 185 -6.13 1.71 -3.40
C ILE A 185 -4.83 2.29 -2.86
N LEU A 186 -4.22 1.59 -1.91
CA LEU A 186 -2.92 2.00 -1.38
C LEU A 186 -1.87 0.92 -1.59
N SER A 187 -0.72 1.30 -2.12
CA SER A 187 0.44 0.42 -2.24
C SER A 187 1.33 0.54 -1.01
N THR A 188 1.89 -0.58 -0.57
CA THR A 188 2.91 -0.60 0.47
C THR A 188 3.72 -1.89 0.43
N HIS A 189 4.89 -1.88 1.03
CA HIS A 189 5.65 -3.08 1.40
C HIS A 189 5.59 -3.35 2.91
N ILE A 190 4.86 -2.53 3.67
CA ILE A 190 4.72 -2.61 5.13
C ILE A 190 3.36 -3.21 5.46
N VAL A 191 3.37 -4.46 5.89
CA VAL A 191 2.17 -5.27 6.17
C VAL A 191 1.23 -4.57 7.14
N SER A 192 1.75 -4.04 8.25
CA SER A 192 0.96 -3.38 9.29
C SER A 192 0.23 -2.12 8.83
N ASP A 193 0.60 -1.54 7.68
CA ASP A 193 -0.10 -0.36 7.17
C ASP A 193 -1.44 -0.70 6.54
N VAL A 194 -1.60 -1.90 6.01
CA VAL A 194 -2.82 -2.37 5.33
C VAL A 194 -3.66 -3.30 6.19
N GLU A 195 -3.04 -4.08 7.07
CA GLU A 195 -3.71 -5.07 7.91
C GLU A 195 -4.89 -4.51 8.72
N TYR A 196 -4.80 -3.25 9.15
CA TYR A 196 -5.81 -2.60 9.99
C TYR A 196 -6.87 -1.80 9.23
N ILE A 197 -6.63 -1.44 7.97
CA ILE A 197 -7.50 -0.53 7.22
C ILE A 197 -8.05 -1.11 5.93
N ALA A 198 -7.36 -2.08 5.32
CA ALA A 198 -7.80 -2.68 4.08
C ALA A 198 -8.87 -3.73 4.33
N GLY A 199 -9.97 -3.65 3.61
CA GLY A 199 -10.99 -4.70 3.53
C GLY A 199 -10.49 -5.90 2.74
N GLU A 200 -9.72 -5.63 1.68
CA GLU A 200 -9.07 -6.66 0.86
C GLU A 200 -7.60 -6.34 0.61
N ILE A 201 -6.79 -7.39 0.50
CA ILE A 201 -5.37 -7.35 0.17
C ILE A 201 -5.16 -7.99 -1.20
N LEU A 202 -4.33 -7.34 -2.02
CA LEU A 202 -3.79 -7.89 -3.25
C LEU A 202 -2.28 -8.12 -3.06
N LEU A 203 -1.84 -9.37 -3.16
CA LEU A 203 -0.41 -9.73 -3.13
C LEU A 203 0.13 -9.72 -4.55
N LEU A 204 1.03 -8.79 -4.84
CA LEU A 204 1.67 -8.65 -6.15
C LEU A 204 3.12 -9.11 -6.09
N LYS A 205 3.48 -10.09 -6.94
CA LYS A 205 4.85 -10.61 -7.08
C LYS A 205 5.23 -10.63 -8.55
N GLU A 206 6.37 -10.02 -8.89
CA GLU A 206 6.93 -10.02 -10.25
C GLU A 206 5.90 -9.65 -11.34
N GLY A 207 5.10 -8.63 -11.05
CA GLY A 207 4.06 -8.13 -11.96
C GLY A 207 2.77 -8.96 -12.00
N THR A 208 2.68 -10.07 -11.27
CA THR A 208 1.50 -10.95 -11.25
C THR A 208 0.75 -10.86 -9.92
N LEU A 209 -0.57 -10.99 -9.99
CA LEU A 209 -1.42 -11.10 -8.79
C LEU A 209 -1.34 -12.54 -8.25
N VAL A 210 -0.74 -12.72 -7.09
CA VAL A 210 -0.56 -14.04 -6.46
C VAL A 210 -1.81 -14.46 -5.68
N GLN A 211 -2.36 -13.54 -4.89
CA GLN A 211 -3.57 -13.75 -4.11
C GLN A 211 -4.35 -12.43 -3.95
N GLN A 212 -5.68 -12.54 -3.81
CA GLN A 212 -6.57 -11.45 -3.47
C GLN A 212 -7.66 -11.93 -2.51
N GLY A 213 -8.01 -11.15 -1.52
CA GLY A 213 -9.13 -11.42 -0.62
C GLY A 213 -9.02 -10.66 0.70
N ALA A 214 -10.00 -10.87 1.57
CA ALA A 214 -9.95 -10.36 2.94
C ALA A 214 -8.81 -11.05 3.71
N VAL A 215 -8.22 -10.34 4.68
CA VAL A 215 -7.07 -10.85 5.45
C VAL A 215 -7.37 -12.24 6.05
N GLN A 216 -8.55 -12.40 6.64
CA GLN A 216 -8.95 -13.67 7.27
C GLN A 216 -9.02 -14.84 6.27
N ASP A 217 -9.57 -14.60 5.07
CA ASP A 217 -9.68 -15.61 4.02
C ASP A 217 -8.30 -15.98 3.47
N LEU A 218 -7.42 -15.01 3.29
CA LEU A 218 -6.05 -15.25 2.86
C LEU A 218 -5.25 -16.08 3.88
N LEU A 219 -5.41 -15.80 5.18
CA LEU A 219 -4.77 -16.55 6.24
C LEU A 219 -5.34 -17.97 6.37
N ALA A 220 -6.65 -18.15 6.22
CA ALA A 220 -7.29 -19.46 6.25
C ALA A 220 -6.87 -20.35 5.07
N ALA A 221 -6.64 -19.75 3.90
CA ALA A 221 -6.19 -20.44 2.69
C ALA A 221 -4.66 -20.64 2.61
N ALA A 222 -3.89 -20.17 3.61
CA ALA A 222 -2.44 -20.25 3.60
C ALA A 222 -1.96 -21.71 3.51
N PRO A 223 -1.00 -22.06 2.63
CA PRO A 223 -0.51 -23.43 2.44
C PRO A 223 0.47 -23.85 3.54
N THR A 224 0.78 -22.97 4.47
CA THR A 224 1.70 -23.17 5.59
C THR A 224 1.03 -22.79 6.92
N ARG A 225 1.67 -23.13 8.03
CA ARG A 225 1.25 -22.76 9.39
C ARG A 225 2.41 -22.14 10.15
N ALA A 226 2.08 -21.29 11.12
CA ALA A 226 3.07 -20.76 12.04
C ALA A 226 3.26 -21.66 13.24
N TRP A 227 4.51 -21.88 13.63
CA TRP A 227 4.92 -22.69 14.77
C TRP A 227 5.87 -21.90 15.65
N THR A 228 5.72 -22.05 16.95
CA THR A 228 6.69 -21.55 17.94
C THR A 228 7.51 -22.72 18.47
N CYS A 229 8.83 -22.67 18.28
CA CYS A 229 9.77 -23.68 18.71
C CYS A 229 10.76 -23.08 19.70
N LEU A 230 11.01 -23.74 20.83
CA LEU A 230 12.12 -23.40 21.72
C LEU A 230 13.25 -24.41 21.47
N VAL A 231 14.41 -23.92 21.03
CA VAL A 231 15.56 -24.76 20.70
C VAL A 231 16.81 -24.33 21.48
N PRO A 232 17.78 -25.25 21.71
CA PRO A 232 19.09 -24.86 22.23
C PRO A 232 19.74 -23.81 21.35
N ARG A 233 20.52 -22.90 21.93
CA ARG A 233 21.19 -21.80 21.17
C ARG A 233 22.05 -22.32 20.02
N GLU A 234 22.72 -23.43 20.24
CA GLU A 234 23.60 -24.08 19.26
C GLU A 234 22.84 -24.65 18.06
N ALA A 235 21.61 -25.11 18.29
CA ALA A 235 20.75 -25.67 17.25
C ALA A 235 20.05 -24.59 16.40
N ALA A 236 19.95 -23.35 16.90
CA ALA A 236 19.19 -22.29 16.24
C ALA A 236 19.67 -22.02 14.80
N HIS A 237 21.01 -22.06 14.57
CA HIS A 237 21.58 -21.85 13.25
C HIS A 237 21.10 -22.90 12.21
N HIS A 238 20.95 -24.14 12.60
CA HIS A 238 20.42 -25.20 11.73
C HIS A 238 18.99 -24.88 11.26
N PHE A 239 18.12 -24.39 12.17
CA PHE A 239 16.76 -24.01 11.80
C PHE A 239 16.72 -22.78 10.89
N LEU A 240 17.60 -21.79 11.09
CA LEU A 240 17.70 -20.61 10.26
C LEU A 240 18.11 -20.94 8.82
N THR A 241 18.91 -21.99 8.61
CA THR A 241 19.37 -22.38 7.27
C THR A 241 18.41 -23.32 6.54
N HIS A 242 17.54 -24.07 7.27
CA HIS A 242 16.71 -25.12 6.67
C HIS A 242 15.22 -24.82 6.68
N HIS A 243 14.81 -23.79 7.42
CA HIS A 243 13.39 -23.42 7.56
C HIS A 243 13.17 -21.94 7.24
N LEU A 244 11.93 -21.61 6.88
CA LEU A 244 11.50 -20.22 6.78
C LEU A 244 11.19 -19.70 8.19
N VAL A 245 12.11 -18.94 8.78
CA VAL A 245 12.01 -18.42 10.15
C VAL A 245 11.52 -16.98 10.10
N ALA A 246 10.33 -16.74 10.64
CA ALA A 246 9.71 -15.40 10.68
C ALA A 246 10.25 -14.52 11.83
N ASN A 247 10.64 -15.14 12.96
CA ASN A 247 11.15 -14.38 14.10
C ASN A 247 12.09 -15.23 14.95
N VAL A 248 13.08 -14.57 15.55
CA VAL A 248 14.07 -15.14 16.46
C VAL A 248 14.08 -14.33 17.75
N LYS A 249 13.88 -14.99 18.89
CA LYS A 249 13.96 -14.34 20.20
C LYS A 249 14.85 -15.15 21.13
N THR A 250 15.93 -14.54 21.63
CA THR A 250 16.81 -15.15 22.63
C THR A 250 16.16 -15.07 24.00
N LEU A 251 16.03 -16.21 24.66
CA LEU A 251 15.49 -16.38 26.00
C LEU A 251 16.58 -16.98 26.92
N PRO A 252 16.45 -16.87 28.27
CA PRO A 252 17.39 -17.51 29.21
C PRO A 252 17.55 -19.02 28.98
N GLN A 253 16.45 -19.71 28.65
CA GLN A 253 16.38 -21.15 28.47
C GLN A 253 16.71 -21.63 27.05
N GLY A 254 16.99 -20.74 26.09
CA GLY A 254 17.29 -21.12 24.70
C GLY A 254 16.90 -20.03 23.71
N THR A 255 16.71 -20.42 22.45
CA THR A 255 16.26 -19.54 21.37
C THR A 255 14.83 -19.95 20.96
N GLN A 256 13.91 -19.01 21.06
CA GLN A 256 12.56 -19.17 20.54
C GLN A 256 12.53 -18.74 19.08
N LEU A 257 12.04 -19.63 18.22
CA LEU A 257 11.90 -19.42 16.78
C LEU A 257 10.42 -19.44 16.41
N ARG A 258 10.01 -18.49 15.54
CA ARG A 258 8.74 -18.56 14.84
C ARG A 258 9.01 -19.09 13.43
N ILE A 259 8.52 -20.29 13.14
CA ILE A 259 8.83 -21.03 11.91
C ILE A 259 7.55 -21.21 11.09
N LEU A 260 7.64 -21.00 9.78
CA LEU A 260 6.57 -21.25 8.83
C LEU A 260 6.82 -22.59 8.14
N SER A 261 5.93 -23.56 8.41
CA SER A 261 6.04 -24.92 7.88
C SER A 261 4.66 -25.56 7.75
N PRO A 262 4.41 -26.42 6.74
CA PRO A 262 3.18 -27.19 6.64
C PRO A 262 3.00 -28.19 7.81
N THR A 263 4.12 -28.68 8.35
CA THR A 263 4.17 -29.67 9.45
C THR A 263 4.99 -29.12 10.62
N PRO A 264 4.78 -29.65 11.85
CA PRO A 264 5.59 -29.24 13.00
C PRO A 264 7.09 -29.46 12.73
N PRO A 265 7.93 -28.41 12.87
CA PRO A 265 9.39 -28.52 12.61
C PRO A 265 10.13 -29.30 13.72
N THR A 266 9.53 -29.42 14.89
CA THR A 266 10.02 -30.25 16.00
C THR A 266 8.82 -30.95 16.70
N PRO A 267 9.01 -32.09 17.41
CA PRO A 267 7.94 -32.72 18.16
C PRO A 267 7.31 -31.81 19.22
N GLU A 268 8.07 -30.87 19.74
CA GLU A 268 7.64 -29.95 20.81
C GLU A 268 7.15 -28.57 20.23
N ALA A 269 7.02 -28.46 18.91
CA ALA A 269 6.53 -27.24 18.27
C ALA A 269 5.09 -26.95 18.65
N VAL A 270 4.83 -25.73 19.11
CA VAL A 270 3.49 -25.27 19.48
C VAL A 270 2.89 -24.49 18.31
N PRO A 271 1.65 -24.83 17.88
CA PRO A 271 0.97 -24.03 16.86
C PRO A 271 0.82 -22.57 17.29
N ALA A 272 1.03 -21.64 16.38
CA ALA A 272 0.82 -20.22 16.56
C ALA A 272 -0.18 -19.70 15.53
N GLU A 273 -0.92 -18.66 15.89
CA GLU A 273 -1.83 -18.00 14.95
C GLU A 273 -1.04 -17.37 13.80
N MET A 274 -1.49 -17.61 12.57
CA MET A 274 -0.90 -17.00 11.37
C MET A 274 -1.21 -15.51 11.32
N THR A 275 -0.23 -14.71 10.94
CA THR A 275 -0.36 -13.27 10.70
C THR A 275 -0.20 -12.94 9.23
N LEU A 276 -0.65 -11.75 8.82
CA LEU A 276 -0.42 -11.28 7.44
C LEU A 276 1.08 -11.12 7.13
N GLU A 277 1.89 -10.82 8.15
CA GLU A 277 3.35 -10.77 8.05
C GLU A 277 3.95 -12.15 7.72
N ASP A 278 3.43 -13.23 8.34
CA ASP A 278 3.83 -14.60 8.04
C ASP A 278 3.46 -14.99 6.60
N LEU A 279 2.25 -14.63 6.15
CA LEU A 279 1.81 -14.88 4.77
C LEU A 279 2.68 -14.11 3.77
N PHE A 280 3.00 -12.86 4.07
CA PHE A 280 3.90 -12.05 3.26
C PHE A 280 5.29 -12.69 3.17
N LEU A 281 5.84 -13.11 4.29
CA LEU A 281 7.12 -13.80 4.35
C LEU A 281 7.09 -15.14 3.58
N HIS A 282 5.97 -15.87 3.64
CA HIS A 282 5.81 -17.11 2.86
C HIS A 282 5.94 -16.88 1.35
N HIS A 283 5.37 -15.78 0.84
CA HIS A 283 5.40 -15.47 -0.60
C HIS A 283 6.69 -14.78 -1.07
N PHE A 284 7.34 -13.99 -0.20
CA PHE A 284 8.45 -13.11 -0.57
C PHE A 284 9.75 -13.39 0.20
N GLY A 285 9.70 -14.19 1.27
CA GLY A 285 10.89 -14.56 2.04
C GLY A 285 11.76 -15.55 1.30
N GLU A 286 13.07 -15.37 1.38
CA GLU A 286 14.05 -16.34 0.93
C GLU A 286 14.21 -17.43 2.00
N LYS A 287 14.24 -18.70 1.61
CA LYS A 287 14.67 -19.76 2.53
C LYS A 287 16.12 -19.48 2.90
N GLY A 288 16.43 -19.53 4.20
CA GLY A 288 17.73 -19.16 4.76
C GLY A 288 18.93 -19.94 4.20
N GLY A 289 19.24 -19.73 2.95
CA GLY A 289 20.39 -20.28 2.25
C GLY A 289 20.98 -19.32 1.21
N ASP A 290 20.14 -18.41 0.67
CA ASP A 290 20.55 -17.56 -0.45
C ASP A 290 20.94 -16.12 -0.07
N GLY A 291 20.69 -15.69 1.18
CA GLY A 291 20.86 -14.29 1.60
C GLY A 291 22.06 -13.97 2.49
N LEU A 292 22.92 -14.93 2.87
CA LEU A 292 24.06 -14.69 3.78
C LEU A 292 25.42 -14.55 3.05
N ALA A 293 25.42 -14.41 1.73
CA ALA A 293 26.67 -14.28 0.95
C ALA A 293 27.11 -12.83 0.68
N GLU A 294 26.33 -11.81 1.10
CA GLU A 294 26.73 -10.39 0.93
C GLU A 294 26.37 -9.57 2.18
N ILE A 295 27.20 -9.67 3.23
CA ILE A 295 27.45 -8.58 4.20
C ILE A 295 28.95 -8.57 4.52
#